data_0fd554693410e1a92fcbdf815e51ae39
#
_entry.id   0fd554693410e1a92fcbdf815e51ae39
#
_cell.length_a   1.000
_cell.length_b   1.000
_cell.length_c   1.000
_cell.angle_alpha   90.00
_cell.angle_beta   90.00
_cell.angle_gamma   90.00
#
_symmetry.space_group_name_H-M   'P 1'
#
loop_
_entity.id
_entity.type
_entity.pdbx_description
1 polymer ?
#
loop_
_entity_poly.entity_id
_entity_poly.type
_entity_poly.pdbx_seq_one_letter_code
_entity_poly.pdbx_strand_id
1 'polypeptide(L)'
;MEHSSIKRSLSFDDVLIKPARSSVLPSDVSTYTKITSNISLGGPLISSAMDTVTEYKLAIAIAQSGGMGILHKNMSIDEQSQNVSKVKKFETGMVIDPLTILPSATLADALELMKLNEISGIPVVDVDDKLLGILTNLSLIHISEPT
;
A
#
# COMPACT_ATOMS: atom_id res chain seq x y z
N MET A 1 -10.91 8.97 54.27
CA MET A 1 -10.72 9.34 52.85
C MET A 1 -9.45 8.65 52.39
N GLU A 2 -9.56 7.53 51.66
CA GLU A 2 -8.42 6.87 51.08
C GLU A 2 -7.88 7.75 49.95
N HIS A 3 -6.66 8.24 50.11
CA HIS A 3 -5.93 8.87 49.03
C HIS A 3 -5.65 7.80 47.99
N SER A 4 -6.44 7.74 46.91
CA SER A 4 -6.11 6.92 45.77
C SER A 4 -4.76 7.40 45.24
N SER A 5 -3.72 6.59 45.39
CA SER A 5 -2.41 6.91 44.86
C SER A 5 -2.50 6.95 43.35
N ILE A 6 -2.35 8.13 42.75
CA ILE A 6 -2.25 8.31 41.31
C ILE A 6 -1.04 7.49 40.84
N LYS A 7 -1.27 6.50 39.97
CA LYS A 7 -0.19 5.71 39.40
C LYS A 7 0.70 6.61 38.54
N ARG A 8 1.98 6.61 38.84
CA ARG A 8 2.97 7.32 38.03
C ARG A 8 3.09 6.61 36.70
N SER A 9 3.00 7.35 35.59
CA SER A 9 3.18 6.88 34.21
C SER A 9 4.24 7.75 33.54
N LEU A 10 5.16 7.12 32.82
CA LEU A 10 6.23 7.81 32.10
C LEU A 10 5.85 7.98 30.64
N SER A 11 6.17 9.12 30.08
CA SER A 11 6.15 9.38 28.63
C SER A 11 7.54 9.16 28.02
N PHE A 12 7.63 9.19 26.69
CA PHE A 12 8.94 9.10 26.02
C PHE A 12 9.85 10.29 26.34
N ASP A 13 9.28 11.44 26.70
CA ASP A 13 10.05 12.64 27.11
C ASP A 13 10.69 12.48 28.50
N ASP A 14 10.20 11.56 29.31
CA ASP A 14 10.70 11.30 30.66
C ASP A 14 11.82 10.25 30.71
N VAL A 15 12.13 9.59 29.58
CA VAL A 15 13.03 8.44 29.56
C VAL A 15 14.03 8.50 28.41
N LEU A 16 15.20 7.90 28.63
CA LEU A 16 16.22 7.68 27.61
C LEU A 16 16.56 6.20 27.55
N ILE A 17 16.93 5.74 26.35
CA ILE A 17 17.47 4.40 26.18
C ILE A 17 18.86 4.37 26.80
N LYS A 18 19.07 3.50 27.79
CA LYS A 18 20.39 3.29 28.40
C LYS A 18 21.30 2.58 27.41
N PRO A 19 22.47 3.18 27.05
CA PRO A 19 23.44 2.52 26.22
C PRO A 19 23.94 1.22 26.87
N ALA A 20 24.07 0.17 26.09
CA ALA A 20 24.61 -1.11 26.53
C ALA A 20 25.72 -1.56 25.56
N ARG A 21 26.58 -2.48 26.03
CA ARG A 21 27.60 -3.10 25.18
C ARG A 21 26.90 -3.96 24.13
N SER A 22 27.30 -3.80 22.87
CA SER A 22 26.87 -4.65 21.77
C SER A 22 28.07 -5.19 21.01
N SER A 23 27.97 -6.42 20.53
CA SER A 23 28.91 -7.06 19.61
C SER A 23 28.32 -7.23 18.21
N VAL A 24 27.10 -6.72 17.99
CA VAL A 24 26.37 -6.81 16.72
C VAL A 24 26.64 -5.55 15.90
N LEU A 25 27.06 -5.74 14.64
CA LEU A 25 27.21 -4.62 13.70
C LEU A 25 25.82 -4.12 13.25
N PRO A 26 25.67 -2.84 12.92
CA PRO A 26 24.39 -2.30 12.42
C PRO A 26 23.84 -3.03 11.20
N SER A 27 24.72 -3.55 10.32
CA SER A 27 24.35 -4.37 9.15
C SER A 27 23.75 -5.73 9.50
N ASP A 28 24.05 -6.25 10.68
CA ASP A 28 23.69 -7.61 11.11
C ASP A 28 22.45 -7.60 12.03
N VAL A 29 21.89 -6.41 12.27
CA VAL A 29 20.70 -6.25 13.11
C VAL A 29 19.46 -6.73 12.38
N SER A 30 18.73 -7.67 12.98
CA SER A 30 17.38 -8.04 12.52
C SER A 30 16.35 -7.14 13.18
N THR A 31 15.57 -6.43 12.35
CA THR A 31 14.43 -5.60 12.80
C THR A 31 13.10 -6.37 12.78
N TYR A 32 13.16 -7.68 12.46
CA TYR A 32 11.98 -8.54 12.43
C TYR A 32 11.28 -8.55 13.79
N THR A 33 9.97 -8.32 13.78
CA THR A 33 9.16 -8.26 14.98
C THR A 33 7.79 -8.91 14.80
N LYS A 34 7.19 -9.38 15.89
CA LYS A 34 5.81 -9.88 15.91
C LYS A 34 4.88 -8.84 16.53
N ILE A 35 3.79 -8.52 15.82
CA ILE A 35 2.71 -7.69 16.36
C ILE A 35 1.68 -8.56 17.08
N THR A 36 1.34 -9.70 16.49
CA THR A 36 0.42 -10.70 17.05
C THR A 36 1.01 -12.09 16.86
N SER A 37 0.33 -13.11 17.37
CA SER A 37 0.72 -14.51 17.14
C SER A 37 0.86 -14.87 15.65
N ASN A 38 0.06 -14.21 14.79
CA ASN A 38 -0.05 -14.55 13.36
C ASN A 38 0.49 -13.47 12.42
N ILE A 39 0.88 -12.30 12.94
CA ILE A 39 1.36 -11.18 12.12
C ILE A 39 2.79 -10.83 12.55
N SER A 40 3.68 -10.88 11.57
CA SER A 40 5.08 -10.50 11.72
C SER A 40 5.44 -9.41 10.71
N LEU A 41 6.35 -8.53 11.10
CA LEU A 41 6.85 -7.44 10.26
C LEU A 41 8.36 -7.54 10.08
N GLY A 42 8.85 -7.08 8.93
CA GLY A 42 10.28 -6.93 8.67
C GLY A 42 10.90 -5.73 9.38
N GLY A 43 10.09 -4.71 9.69
CA GLY A 43 10.48 -3.53 10.46
C GLY A 43 9.43 -3.18 11.52
N PRO A 44 9.81 -2.72 12.72
CA PRO A 44 8.90 -2.47 13.84
C PRO A 44 8.18 -1.11 13.71
N LEU A 45 7.67 -0.80 12.52
CA LEU A 45 7.00 0.45 12.23
C LEU A 45 5.52 0.21 11.95
N ILE A 46 4.67 0.91 12.70
CA ILE A 46 3.21 0.90 12.50
C ILE A 46 2.75 2.36 12.45
N SER A 47 1.97 2.72 11.43
CA SER A 47 1.39 4.06 11.39
C SER A 47 0.15 4.18 12.25
N SER A 48 -0.07 5.36 12.81
CA SER A 48 -1.30 5.68 13.53
C SER A 48 -2.48 5.80 12.58
N ALA A 49 -3.65 5.32 13.02
CA ALA A 49 -4.92 5.45 12.30
C ALA A 49 -5.48 6.88 12.46
N MET A 50 -4.82 7.85 11.84
CA MET A 50 -5.17 9.26 11.90
C MET A 50 -5.66 9.75 10.54
N ASP A 51 -6.74 10.52 10.54
CA ASP A 51 -7.29 11.19 9.37
C ASP A 51 -6.22 12.08 8.72
N THR A 52 -6.22 12.12 7.39
CA THR A 52 -5.24 12.83 6.54
C THR A 52 -3.78 12.39 6.71
N VAL A 53 -3.50 11.42 7.57
CA VAL A 53 -2.15 10.87 7.81
C VAL A 53 -2.02 9.48 7.18
N THR A 54 -2.78 8.49 7.69
CA THR A 54 -2.67 7.12 7.19
C THR A 54 -3.82 6.77 6.26
N GLU A 55 -3.63 7.08 5.00
CA GLU A 55 -4.42 6.61 3.87
C GLU A 55 -3.61 5.61 3.05
N TYR A 56 -4.15 5.13 1.91
CA TYR A 56 -3.52 4.08 1.10
C TYR A 56 -2.06 4.39 0.70
N LYS A 57 -1.74 5.66 0.41
CA LYS A 57 -0.37 6.06 -0.02
C LYS A 57 0.66 5.83 1.09
N LEU A 58 0.38 6.31 2.30
CA LEU A 58 1.28 6.09 3.43
C LEU A 58 1.31 4.61 3.85
N ALA A 59 0.16 3.92 3.80
CA ALA A 59 0.10 2.49 4.10
C ALA A 59 1.00 1.68 3.16
N ILE A 60 1.00 2.00 1.85
CA ILE A 60 1.91 1.40 0.87
C ILE A 60 3.39 1.69 1.22
N ALA A 61 3.73 2.95 1.48
CA ALA A 61 5.12 3.35 1.77
C ALA A 61 5.67 2.66 3.02
N ILE A 62 4.86 2.54 4.07
CA ILE A 62 5.24 1.83 5.30
C ILE A 62 5.37 0.33 5.06
N ALA A 63 4.45 -0.27 4.28
CA ALA A 63 4.54 -1.69 3.93
C ALA A 63 5.80 -2.00 3.13
N GLN A 64 6.20 -1.14 2.17
CA GLN A 64 7.46 -1.27 1.44
C GLN A 64 8.70 -1.21 2.35
N SER A 65 8.60 -0.50 3.48
CA SER A 65 9.65 -0.43 4.50
C SER A 65 9.60 -1.61 5.49
N GLY A 66 8.75 -2.59 5.27
CA GLY A 66 8.59 -3.75 6.13
C GLY A 66 7.67 -3.55 7.34
N GLY A 67 7.00 -2.39 7.43
CA GLY A 67 6.06 -2.04 8.48
C GLY A 67 4.59 -2.33 8.13
N MET A 68 3.66 -1.71 8.86
CA MET A 68 2.21 -1.83 8.64
C MET A 68 1.50 -0.49 8.73
N GLY A 69 0.68 -0.20 7.72
CA GLY A 69 -0.23 0.95 7.73
C GLY A 69 -1.57 0.60 8.38
N ILE A 70 -2.05 1.45 9.28
CA ILE A 70 -3.38 1.32 9.90
C ILE A 70 -4.27 2.45 9.36
N LEU A 71 -5.23 2.09 8.51
CA LEU A 71 -6.17 3.05 7.94
C LEU A 71 -7.13 3.59 9.01
N HIS A 72 -7.42 4.89 8.95
CA HIS A 72 -8.36 5.52 9.87
C HIS A 72 -9.82 5.22 9.51
N LYS A 73 -10.74 5.50 10.44
CA LYS A 73 -12.18 5.26 10.29
C LYS A 73 -12.99 6.47 9.79
N ASN A 74 -12.37 7.64 9.65
CA ASN A 74 -13.07 8.87 9.24
C ASN A 74 -13.25 8.91 7.72
N MET A 75 -13.91 7.91 7.17
CA MET A 75 -14.29 7.77 5.76
C MET A 75 -15.48 6.81 5.66
N SER A 76 -16.15 6.79 4.53
CA SER A 76 -17.24 5.83 4.29
C SER A 76 -16.69 4.40 4.21
N ILE A 77 -17.56 3.41 4.38
CA ILE A 77 -17.20 1.98 4.26
C ILE A 77 -16.62 1.69 2.88
N ASP A 78 -17.22 2.26 1.83
CA ASP A 78 -16.78 2.07 0.45
C ASP A 78 -15.39 2.68 0.20
N GLU A 79 -15.14 3.89 0.68
CA GLU A 79 -13.82 4.53 0.59
C GLU A 79 -12.75 3.73 1.35
N GLN A 80 -13.05 3.23 2.55
CA GLN A 80 -12.11 2.42 3.30
C GLN A 80 -11.81 1.11 2.58
N SER A 81 -12.82 0.45 2.02
CA SER A 81 -12.68 -0.76 1.21
C SER A 81 -11.80 -0.50 -0.02
N GLN A 82 -12.01 0.62 -0.72
CA GLN A 82 -11.19 1.02 -1.86
C GLN A 82 -9.73 1.28 -1.46
N ASN A 83 -9.50 1.98 -0.33
CA ASN A 83 -8.16 2.20 0.19
C ASN A 83 -7.44 0.88 0.50
N VAL A 84 -8.12 -0.07 1.18
CA VAL A 84 -7.58 -1.42 1.43
C VAL A 84 -7.25 -2.12 0.12
N SER A 85 -8.16 -2.09 -0.85
CA SER A 85 -7.95 -2.71 -2.16
C SER A 85 -6.73 -2.14 -2.89
N LYS A 86 -6.53 -0.81 -2.85
CA LYS A 86 -5.36 -0.16 -3.44
C LYS A 86 -4.05 -0.64 -2.79
N VAL A 87 -4.02 -0.75 -1.46
CA VAL A 87 -2.84 -1.25 -0.74
C VAL A 87 -2.56 -2.71 -1.11
N LYS A 88 -3.58 -3.57 -1.10
CA LYS A 88 -3.43 -5.00 -1.40
C LYS A 88 -3.01 -5.25 -2.86
N LYS A 89 -3.58 -4.53 -3.80
CA LYS A 89 -3.18 -4.61 -5.21
C LYS A 89 -1.72 -4.21 -5.42
N PHE A 90 -1.23 -3.21 -4.67
CA PHE A 90 0.16 -2.78 -4.74
C PHE A 90 1.14 -3.81 -4.18
N GLU A 91 0.80 -4.43 -3.05
CA GLU A 91 1.64 -5.38 -2.31
C GLU A 91 1.95 -6.64 -3.13
N THR A 92 1.01 -7.09 -3.96
CA THR A 92 1.16 -8.33 -4.74
C THR A 92 2.00 -8.15 -6.00
N GLY A 93 2.29 -6.92 -6.44
CA GLY A 93 2.89 -6.68 -7.76
C GLY A 93 2.07 -7.26 -8.93
N MET A 94 0.98 -7.93 -8.60
CA MET A 94 0.05 -8.55 -9.50
C MET A 94 -1.30 -7.85 -9.40
N VAL A 95 -1.83 -7.38 -10.51
CA VAL A 95 -3.19 -6.85 -10.56
C VAL A 95 -4.13 -8.06 -10.55
N ILE A 96 -4.70 -8.38 -9.39
CA ILE A 96 -5.76 -9.39 -9.30
C ILE A 96 -7.03 -8.71 -9.83
N ASP A 97 -7.67 -9.35 -10.80
CA ASP A 97 -8.84 -8.82 -11.51
C ASP A 97 -8.53 -7.49 -12.23
N PRO A 98 -7.65 -7.53 -13.26
CA PRO A 98 -7.30 -6.34 -14.02
C PRO A 98 -8.49 -5.84 -14.82
N LEU A 99 -8.60 -4.52 -14.97
CA LEU A 99 -9.49 -3.96 -15.98
C LEU A 99 -8.99 -4.40 -17.35
N THR A 100 -9.83 -5.09 -18.11
CA THR A 100 -9.52 -5.60 -19.44
C THR A 100 -10.40 -4.95 -20.48
N ILE A 101 -9.98 -5.00 -21.75
CA ILE A 101 -10.78 -4.61 -22.90
C ILE A 101 -10.79 -5.71 -23.96
N LEU A 102 -11.85 -5.72 -24.73
CA LEU A 102 -11.96 -6.60 -25.90
C LEU A 102 -11.24 -5.99 -27.11
N PRO A 103 -10.77 -6.81 -28.08
CA PRO A 103 -10.14 -6.31 -29.30
C PRO A 103 -11.06 -5.42 -30.15
N SER A 104 -12.37 -5.50 -29.94
CA SER A 104 -13.38 -4.67 -30.62
C SER A 104 -13.51 -3.26 -30.00
N ALA A 105 -12.95 -3.00 -28.82
CA ALA A 105 -12.98 -1.69 -28.19
C ALA A 105 -12.14 -0.68 -29.00
N THR A 106 -12.57 0.58 -28.99
CA THR A 106 -11.82 1.63 -29.69
C THR A 106 -10.66 2.12 -28.84
N LEU A 107 -9.69 2.76 -29.48
CA LEU A 107 -8.58 3.41 -28.80
C LEU A 107 -9.06 4.50 -27.81
N ALA A 108 -10.15 5.19 -28.16
CA ALA A 108 -10.75 6.20 -27.30
C ALA A 108 -11.29 5.58 -26.00
N ASP A 109 -11.98 4.45 -26.09
CA ASP A 109 -12.50 3.72 -24.93
C ASP A 109 -11.37 3.28 -24.00
N ALA A 110 -10.27 2.77 -24.58
CA ALA A 110 -9.09 2.36 -23.82
C ALA A 110 -8.43 3.54 -23.08
N LEU A 111 -8.28 4.68 -23.75
CA LEU A 111 -7.71 5.89 -23.14
C LEU A 111 -8.60 6.45 -22.03
N GLU A 112 -9.90 6.43 -22.22
CA GLU A 112 -10.86 6.86 -21.19
C GLU A 112 -10.78 5.96 -19.95
N LEU A 113 -10.78 4.64 -20.14
CA LEU A 113 -10.63 3.67 -19.05
C LEU A 113 -9.30 3.84 -18.31
N MET A 114 -8.19 4.04 -19.04
CA MET A 114 -6.88 4.29 -18.43
C MET A 114 -6.88 5.55 -17.59
N LYS A 115 -7.48 6.64 -18.10
CA LYS A 115 -7.55 7.93 -17.42
C LYS A 115 -8.43 7.90 -16.18
N LEU A 116 -9.63 7.28 -16.28
CA LEU A 116 -10.57 7.15 -15.16
C LEU A 116 -10.00 6.31 -13.99
N ASN A 117 -9.19 5.31 -14.31
CA ASN A 117 -8.65 4.39 -13.31
C ASN A 117 -7.18 4.66 -12.95
N GLU A 118 -6.59 5.75 -13.47
CA GLU A 118 -5.19 6.14 -13.23
C GLU A 118 -4.20 5.00 -13.53
N ILE A 119 -4.45 4.21 -14.60
CA ILE A 119 -3.59 3.10 -15.02
C ILE A 119 -2.87 3.43 -16.33
N SER A 120 -1.67 2.90 -16.50
CA SER A 120 -0.81 3.14 -17.66
C SER A 120 -0.84 2.03 -18.70
N GLY A 121 -1.55 0.95 -18.44
CA GLY A 121 -1.69 -0.19 -19.33
C GLY A 121 -2.95 -1.00 -19.05
N ILE A 122 -3.54 -1.55 -20.12
CA ILE A 122 -4.77 -2.36 -20.08
C ILE A 122 -4.51 -3.66 -20.83
N PRO A 123 -4.75 -4.84 -20.24
CA PRO A 123 -4.76 -6.11 -20.95
C PRO A 123 -5.90 -6.16 -21.95
N VAL A 124 -5.61 -6.70 -23.13
CA VAL A 124 -6.60 -7.01 -24.16
C VAL A 124 -6.90 -8.50 -24.10
N VAL A 125 -8.15 -8.87 -23.87
CA VAL A 125 -8.59 -10.26 -23.74
C VAL A 125 -9.65 -10.61 -24.77
N ASP A 126 -9.78 -11.88 -25.10
CA ASP A 126 -10.89 -12.36 -25.95
C ASP A 126 -12.18 -12.57 -25.11
N VAL A 127 -13.21 -13.10 -25.76
CA VAL A 127 -14.51 -13.38 -25.14
C VAL A 127 -14.48 -14.46 -24.05
N ASP A 128 -13.40 -15.24 -23.99
CA ASP A 128 -13.16 -16.31 -23.03
C ASP A 128 -12.15 -15.88 -21.95
N ASP A 129 -11.91 -14.55 -21.78
CA ASP A 129 -10.95 -13.94 -20.85
C ASP A 129 -9.49 -14.35 -21.08
N LYS A 130 -9.14 -14.85 -22.27
CA LYS A 130 -7.78 -15.21 -22.62
C LYS A 130 -7.00 -13.99 -23.07
N LEU A 131 -5.83 -13.79 -22.47
CA LEU A 131 -4.94 -12.67 -22.79
C LEU A 131 -4.45 -12.74 -24.23
N LEU A 132 -4.75 -11.71 -25.01
CA LEU A 132 -4.28 -11.52 -26.40
C LEU A 132 -3.08 -10.57 -26.48
N GLY A 133 -3.02 -9.58 -25.58
CA GLY A 133 -1.96 -8.58 -25.57
C GLY A 133 -2.16 -7.56 -24.46
N ILE A 134 -1.34 -6.53 -24.47
CA ILE A 134 -1.43 -5.39 -23.55
C ILE A 134 -1.32 -4.09 -24.35
N LEU A 135 -2.19 -3.15 -24.05
CA LEU A 135 -2.12 -1.79 -24.56
C LEU A 135 -1.54 -0.89 -23.47
N THR A 136 -0.49 -0.14 -23.76
CA THR A 136 0.16 0.78 -22.82
C THR A 136 0.21 2.19 -23.37
N ASN A 137 0.35 3.19 -22.50
CA ASN A 137 0.54 4.58 -22.94
C ASN A 137 1.75 4.73 -23.88
N LEU A 138 2.79 3.92 -23.69
CA LEU A 138 3.97 3.93 -24.56
C LEU A 138 3.65 3.46 -25.99
N SER A 139 2.84 2.42 -26.15
CA SER A 139 2.43 1.94 -27.48
C SER A 139 1.54 2.96 -28.20
N LEU A 140 0.80 3.77 -27.44
CA LEU A 140 -0.09 4.80 -27.99
C LEU A 140 0.67 6.01 -28.54
N ILE A 141 1.78 6.38 -27.94
CA ILE A 141 2.65 7.47 -28.39
C ILE A 141 3.25 7.11 -29.75
N HIS A 142 3.66 5.87 -29.97
CA HIS A 142 4.23 5.41 -31.25
C HIS A 142 3.20 5.29 -32.40
N ILE A 143 1.91 5.16 -32.07
CA ILE A 143 0.85 5.12 -33.09
C ILE A 143 0.45 6.52 -33.54
N SER A 144 0.66 7.54 -32.71
CA SER A 144 0.26 8.93 -32.97
C SER A 144 1.34 9.79 -33.61
N GLU A 145 2.59 9.32 -33.74
CA GLU A 145 3.64 10.02 -34.50
C GLU A 145 3.59 9.58 -35.99
N PRO A 146 3.17 10.47 -36.91
CA PRO A 146 3.32 10.19 -38.31
C PRO A 146 4.81 10.20 -38.72
N THR A 147 5.31 9.12 -39.26
CA THR A 147 6.60 9.04 -39.95
C THR A 147 6.69 10.03 -41.12
#